data_fa284899919ae596706f70465cea5251
#
_entry.id   fa284899919ae596706f70465cea5251
#
_cell.length_a   1.000
_cell.length_b   1.000
_cell.length_c   1.000
_cell.angle_alpha   90.00
_cell.angle_beta   90.00
_cell.angle_gamma   90.00
#
_symmetry.space_group_name_H-M   'P 1'
#
loop_
_entity.id
_entity.type
_entity.pdbx_description
1 polymer ?
#
loop_
_entity_poly.entity_id
_entity_poly.type
_entity_poly.pdbx_seq_one_letter_code
_entity_poly.pdbx_strand_id
1 'polypeptide(L)'
;MKTALITGANRGIGFEIARQLGKRDFTILATARDESKGEQAIQELKNEGIGAQLVLLDVNDASSVQRAFEQVKQSISKLDVLINNAAILLDENIP
;
A
#
# COMPACT_ATOMS: atom_id res chain seq x y z
N MET A 1 6.43 12.69 -10.95
CA MET A 1 5.86 12.39 -9.64
C MET A 1 6.34 11.01 -9.16
N LYS A 2 6.71 10.90 -7.91
CA LYS A 2 7.23 9.63 -7.37
C LYS A 2 6.10 8.75 -6.87
N THR A 3 6.31 7.45 -6.93
CA THR A 3 5.30 6.46 -6.54
C THR A 3 5.87 5.57 -5.44
N ALA A 4 5.09 5.36 -4.39
CA ALA A 4 5.43 4.49 -3.28
C ALA A 4 4.39 3.39 -3.13
N LEU A 5 4.84 2.16 -2.99
CA LEU A 5 3.99 1.01 -2.69
C LEU A 5 4.19 0.64 -1.22
N ILE A 6 3.11 0.56 -0.46
CA ILE A 6 3.18 0.28 0.97
C ILE A 6 2.29 -0.89 1.28
N THR A 7 2.88 -1.98 1.80
CA THR A 7 2.09 -3.15 2.17
C THR A 7 1.46 -2.93 3.54
N GLY A 8 0.25 -3.46 3.74
CA GLY A 8 -0.47 -3.32 5.00
C GLY A 8 -0.77 -1.87 5.33
N ALA A 9 -1.15 -1.07 4.34
CA ALA A 9 -1.29 0.38 4.48
C ALA A 9 -2.68 0.83 4.95
N ASN A 10 -3.57 -0.11 5.27
CA ASN A 10 -4.94 0.25 5.63
C ASN A 10 -5.09 0.70 7.08
N ARG A 11 -4.07 0.53 7.91
CA ARG A 11 -4.13 0.97 9.32
C ARG A 11 -2.74 1.03 9.92
N GLY A 12 -2.65 1.65 11.10
CA GLY A 12 -1.45 1.65 11.92
C GLY A 12 -0.26 2.33 11.26
N ILE A 13 0.91 1.74 11.44
CA ILE A 13 2.16 2.31 10.94
C ILE A 13 2.16 2.44 9.42
N GLY A 14 1.65 1.43 8.72
CA GLY A 14 1.59 1.46 7.26
C GLY A 14 0.74 2.62 6.75
N PHE A 15 -0.40 2.87 7.37
CA PHE A 15 -1.27 3.98 6.99
C PHE A 15 -0.57 5.32 7.22
N GLU A 16 0.08 5.48 8.37
CA GLU A 16 0.76 6.73 8.69
C GLU A 16 1.93 7.01 7.74
N ILE A 17 2.68 5.96 7.36
CA ILE A 17 3.74 6.11 6.37
C ILE A 17 3.16 6.57 5.04
N ALA A 18 2.05 5.97 4.61
CA ALA A 18 1.39 6.37 3.37
C ALA A 18 0.98 7.83 3.42
N ARG A 19 0.42 8.26 4.54
CA ARG A 19 -0.02 9.62 4.74
C ARG A 19 1.15 10.60 4.67
N GLN A 20 2.26 10.29 5.35
CA GLN A 20 3.44 11.15 5.36
C GLN A 20 4.07 11.27 3.98
N LEU A 21 4.22 10.15 3.27
CA LEU A 21 4.78 10.18 1.92
C LEU A 21 3.85 10.90 0.95
N GLY A 22 2.54 10.68 1.09
CA GLY A 22 1.57 11.37 0.25
C GLY A 22 1.63 12.87 0.39
N LYS A 23 1.91 13.37 1.59
CA LYS A 23 2.06 14.78 1.85
C LYS A 23 3.34 15.36 1.26
N ARG A 24 4.26 14.50 0.86
CA ARG A 24 5.50 14.89 0.17
C ARG A 24 5.41 14.65 -1.33
N ASP A 25 4.20 14.66 -1.85
CA ASP A 25 3.90 14.53 -3.29
C ASP A 25 4.18 13.16 -3.89
N PHE A 26 4.20 12.11 -3.07
CA PHE A 26 4.22 10.74 -3.59
C PHE A 26 2.80 10.32 -3.96
N THR A 27 2.67 9.61 -5.07
CA THR A 27 1.47 8.84 -5.35
C THR A 27 1.56 7.55 -4.57
N ILE A 28 0.49 7.18 -3.88
CA ILE A 28 0.50 6.04 -2.97
C ILE A 28 -0.24 4.85 -3.57
N LEU A 29 0.44 3.71 -3.63
CA LEU A 29 -0.20 2.43 -3.89
C LEU A 29 -0.28 1.72 -2.54
N ALA A 30 -1.48 1.64 -2.00
CA ALA A 30 -1.70 1.08 -0.67
C ALA A 30 -2.24 -0.34 -0.80
N THR A 31 -1.58 -1.31 -0.18
CA THR A 31 -2.08 -2.68 -0.23
C THR A 31 -2.85 -3.04 1.03
N ALA A 32 -3.86 -3.87 0.87
CA ALA A 32 -4.65 -4.39 1.97
C ALA A 32 -5.23 -5.73 1.54
N ARG A 33 -5.50 -6.62 2.53
CA ARG A 33 -6.17 -7.88 2.24
C ARG A 33 -7.67 -7.70 2.11
N ASP A 34 -8.23 -6.81 2.90
CA ASP A 34 -9.68 -6.57 2.99
C ASP A 34 -10.05 -5.36 2.14
N GLU A 35 -10.90 -5.58 1.14
CA GLU A 35 -11.29 -4.53 0.23
C GLU A 35 -12.00 -3.38 0.93
N SER A 36 -12.91 -3.70 1.85
CA SER A 36 -13.69 -2.68 2.56
C SER A 36 -12.80 -1.77 3.39
N LYS A 37 -11.89 -2.37 4.17
CA LYS A 37 -10.96 -1.61 5.00
C LYS A 37 -9.96 -0.84 4.14
N GLY A 38 -9.54 -1.45 3.04
CA GLY A 38 -8.64 -0.79 2.11
C GLY A 38 -9.28 0.43 1.48
N GLU A 39 -10.53 0.32 1.06
CA GLU A 39 -11.26 1.45 0.47
C GLU A 39 -11.44 2.58 1.46
N GLN A 40 -11.69 2.27 2.73
CA GLN A 40 -11.79 3.30 3.77
C GLN A 40 -10.48 4.06 3.92
N ALA A 41 -9.36 3.35 3.94
CA ALA A 41 -8.05 3.97 4.04
C ALA A 41 -7.77 4.87 2.84
N ILE A 42 -8.09 4.40 1.64
CA ILE A 42 -7.92 5.20 0.42
C ILE A 42 -8.75 6.48 0.50
N GLN A 43 -9.99 6.36 0.96
CA GLN A 43 -10.86 7.53 1.06
C GLN A 43 -10.29 8.56 2.04
N GLU A 44 -9.74 8.10 3.17
CA GLU A 44 -9.12 9.00 4.14
C GLU A 44 -7.91 9.71 3.55
N LEU A 45 -7.08 9.00 2.78
CA LEU A 45 -5.93 9.61 2.13
C LEU A 45 -6.39 10.65 1.09
N LYS A 46 -7.39 10.32 0.30
CA LYS A 46 -7.94 11.25 -0.69
C LYS A 46 -8.53 12.50 -0.05
N ASN A 47 -9.15 12.34 1.12
CA ASN A 47 -9.70 13.48 1.86
C ASN A 47 -8.61 14.45 2.30
N GLU A 48 -7.38 14.00 2.41
CA GLU A 48 -6.23 14.85 2.74
C GLU A 48 -5.50 15.35 1.49
N GLY A 49 -6.07 15.12 0.32
CA GLY A 49 -5.48 15.59 -0.94
C GLY A 49 -4.38 14.68 -1.49
N ILE A 50 -4.29 13.46 -1.00
CA ILE A 50 -3.26 12.51 -1.41
C ILE A 50 -3.76 11.63 -2.55
N GLY A 51 -2.97 11.52 -3.62
CA GLY A 51 -3.27 10.57 -4.70
C GLY A 51 -2.99 9.15 -4.22
N ALA A 52 -4.02 8.31 -4.17
CA ALA A 52 -3.88 6.97 -3.64
C ALA A 52 -4.74 5.98 -4.41
N GLN A 53 -4.22 4.76 -4.56
CA GLN A 53 -4.91 3.66 -5.22
C GLN A 53 -4.75 2.41 -4.38
N LEU A 54 -5.85 1.64 -4.28
CA LEU A 54 -5.83 0.38 -3.54
C LEU A 54 -5.33 -0.76 -4.41
N VAL A 55 -4.45 -1.57 -3.84
CA VAL A 55 -4.00 -2.83 -4.44
C VAL A 55 -4.34 -3.94 -3.45
N LEU A 56 -5.27 -4.81 -3.81
CA LEU A 56 -5.62 -5.94 -2.95
C LEU A 56 -4.49 -6.97 -2.99
N LEU A 57 -3.99 -7.33 -1.82
CA LEU A 57 -2.85 -8.24 -1.71
C LEU A 57 -2.94 -9.09 -0.45
N ASP A 58 -3.01 -10.40 -0.64
CA ASP A 58 -2.85 -11.38 0.42
C ASP A 58 -1.57 -12.15 0.11
N VAL A 59 -0.52 -11.94 0.89
CA VAL A 59 0.79 -12.55 0.63
C VAL A 59 0.78 -14.07 0.79
N ASN A 60 -0.26 -14.62 1.41
CA ASN A 60 -0.40 -16.06 1.57
C ASN A 60 -1.14 -16.73 0.41
N ASP A 61 -1.59 -15.96 -0.56
CA ASP A 61 -2.35 -16.44 -1.71
C ASP A 61 -1.59 -16.08 -2.99
N ALA A 62 -1.03 -17.10 -3.65
CA ALA A 62 -0.22 -16.90 -4.86
C ALA A 62 -1.00 -16.20 -5.96
N SER A 63 -2.30 -16.51 -6.11
CA SER A 63 -3.13 -15.85 -7.11
C SER A 63 -3.30 -14.36 -6.81
N SER A 64 -3.45 -14.03 -5.53
CA SER A 64 -3.56 -12.63 -5.11
C SER A 64 -2.27 -11.87 -5.42
N VAL A 65 -1.11 -12.48 -5.14
CA VAL A 65 0.18 -11.87 -5.43
C VAL A 65 0.33 -11.60 -6.92
N GLN A 66 -0.06 -12.56 -7.76
CA GLN A 66 0.03 -12.41 -9.21
C GLN A 66 -0.87 -11.27 -9.71
N ARG A 67 -2.11 -11.21 -9.22
CA ARG A 67 -3.03 -10.14 -9.61
C ARG A 67 -2.54 -8.77 -9.17
N ALA A 68 -1.99 -8.69 -7.96
CA ALA A 68 -1.44 -7.44 -7.45
C ALA A 68 -0.26 -6.98 -8.31
N PHE A 69 0.63 -7.91 -8.66
CA PHE A 69 1.77 -7.61 -9.51
C PHE A 69 1.33 -7.05 -10.86
N GLU A 70 0.33 -7.69 -11.48
CA GLU A 70 -0.18 -7.25 -12.77
C GLU A 70 -0.83 -5.86 -12.66
N GLN A 71 -1.57 -5.60 -11.60
CA GLN A 71 -2.19 -4.30 -11.38
C GLN A 71 -1.14 -3.20 -11.23
N VAL A 72 -0.11 -3.44 -10.44
CA VAL A 72 0.95 -2.46 -10.22
C VAL A 72 1.68 -2.18 -11.52
N LYS A 73 2.00 -3.25 -12.25
CA LYS A 73 2.71 -3.14 -13.53
C LYS A 73 1.93 -2.30 -14.54
N GLN A 74 0.61 -2.41 -14.54
CA GLN A 74 -0.23 -1.64 -15.46
C GLN A 74 -0.43 -0.21 -15.01
N SER A 75 -0.37 0.03 -13.71
CA SER A 75 -0.67 1.34 -13.13
C SER A 75 0.49 2.30 -13.18
N ILE A 76 1.72 1.80 -13.16
CA ILE A 76 2.92 2.64 -13.10
C ILE A 76 4.02 2.06 -13.98
N SER A 77 4.86 2.95 -14.49
CA SER A 77 6.04 2.55 -15.25
C SER A 77 7.27 2.39 -14.36
N LYS A 78 7.24 2.96 -13.17
CA LYS A 78 8.37 2.96 -12.26
C LYS A 78 7.89 3.04 -10.81
N LEU A 79 8.49 2.23 -9.95
CA LEU A 79 8.25 2.28 -8.51
C LEU A 79 9.50 2.89 -7.85
N ASP A 80 9.31 3.99 -7.12
CA ASP A 80 10.41 4.69 -6.48
C ASP A 80 10.70 4.19 -5.07
N VAL A 81 9.66 3.79 -4.33
CA VAL A 81 9.80 3.35 -2.94
C VAL A 81 8.91 2.13 -2.70
N LEU A 82 9.46 1.14 -2.03
CA LEU A 82 8.70 -0.03 -1.58
C LEU A 82 8.87 -0.15 -0.07
N ILE A 83 7.75 -0.06 0.65
CA ILE A 83 7.73 -0.23 2.11
C ILE A 83 7.03 -1.54 2.42
N ASN A 84 7.76 -2.49 2.95
CA ASN A 84 7.20 -3.80 3.30
C ASN A 84 6.83 -3.83 4.78
N ASN A 85 5.72 -3.21 5.10
CA ASN A 85 5.22 -3.11 6.47
C ASN A 85 4.80 -4.46 7.04
N ALA A 86 4.32 -5.36 6.19
CA ALA A 86 3.92 -6.70 6.63
C ALA A 86 5.12 -7.50 7.16
N ALA A 87 6.29 -7.35 6.54
CA ALA A 87 7.50 -8.03 7.00
C ALA A 87 7.95 -7.53 8.37
N ILE A 88 7.73 -6.24 8.67
CA ILE A 88 8.05 -5.68 9.98
C ILE A 88 7.26 -6.41 11.07
N LEU A 89 5.97 -6.67 10.81
CA LEU A 89 5.12 -7.38 11.76
C LEU A 89 5.61 -8.81 11.99
N LEU A 90 6.07 -9.47 10.93
CA LEU A 90 6.62 -10.82 11.07
C LEU A 90 7.90 -10.81 11.90
N ASP A 91 8.75 -9.82 11.71
CA ASP A 91 10.00 -9.70 12.46
C ASP A 91 9.75 -9.54 13.96
N GLU A 92 8.69 -8.85 14.34
CA GLU A 92 8.33 -8.67 15.74
C GLU A 92 7.96 -9.98 16.42
N ASN A 93 7.54 -10.98 15.66
CA ASN A 93 7.11 -12.26 16.19
C ASN A 93 8.24 -13.30 16.21
N ILE A 94 9.41 -12.94 15.74
CA ILE A 94 10.57 -13.82 15.74
C ILE A 94 11.38 -13.54 17.01
N PRO A 95 11.52 -14.56 17.87
CA PRO A 95 12.28 -14.39 19.13
C PRO A 95 13.73 -14.06 18.88
#